data_375969ecd67773940bc6f9c67ebe4946
#
_entry.id   375969ecd67773940bc6f9c67ebe4946
#
_cell.length_a   1.000
_cell.length_b   1.000
_cell.length_c   1.000
_cell.angle_alpha   90.00
_cell.angle_beta   90.00
_cell.angle_gamma   90.00
#
_symmetry.space_group_name_H-M   'P 1'
#
loop_
_entity.id
_entity.type
_entity.pdbx_description
1 polymer ?
#
loop_
_entity_poly.entity_id
_entity_poly.type
_entity_poly.pdbx_seq_one_letter_code
_entity_poly.pdbx_strand_id
1 'polypeptide(L)'
;MRNIDTSVRNLLMAAAVALTLSACVVVPARGYYAGGGYYTGAVAVAPPEPQVEVYGPPPAAGYIWIGGFWNWVGGRHVWVAGHWSAPRPGYRWAPHHWERRGDGWHLAGGAWVRR
;
A
#
# COMPACT_ATOMS: atom_id res chain seq x y z
N MET A 1 -23.23 -6.02 58.06
CA MET A 1 -22.73 -7.21 57.39
C MET A 1 -23.26 -7.41 55.95
N ARG A 2 -24.23 -6.72 55.52
CA ARG A 2 -24.82 -6.93 54.20
C ARG A 2 -24.49 -5.87 53.16
N ASN A 3 -23.81 -4.82 53.52
CA ASN A 3 -23.45 -3.73 52.62
C ASN A 3 -22.10 -3.96 51.89
N ILE A 4 -21.34 -4.97 52.31
CA ILE A 4 -20.07 -5.35 51.69
C ILE A 4 -20.31 -6.05 50.35
N ASP A 5 -21.37 -6.85 50.25
CA ASP A 5 -21.68 -7.61 49.05
C ASP A 5 -22.10 -6.74 47.89
N THR A 6 -22.78 -5.64 48.15
CA THR A 6 -23.17 -4.68 47.12
C THR A 6 -21.99 -3.91 46.57
N SER A 7 -21.06 -3.52 47.44
CA SER A 7 -19.85 -2.82 47.04
C SER A 7 -18.91 -3.72 46.22
N VAL A 8 -18.73 -4.96 46.65
CA VAL A 8 -17.92 -5.95 45.93
C VAL A 8 -18.54 -6.30 44.59
N ARG A 9 -19.86 -6.43 44.53
CA ARG A 9 -20.58 -6.68 43.27
C ARG A 9 -20.44 -5.51 42.28
N ASN A 10 -20.52 -4.29 42.75
CA ASN A 10 -20.35 -3.10 41.94
C ASN A 10 -18.90 -2.95 41.45
N LEU A 11 -17.92 -3.30 42.26
CA LEU A 11 -16.52 -3.33 41.87
C LEU A 11 -16.22 -4.41 40.82
N LEU A 12 -16.82 -5.59 40.96
CA LEU A 12 -16.68 -6.68 39.99
C LEU A 12 -17.37 -6.33 38.64
N MET A 13 -18.51 -5.65 38.69
CA MET A 13 -19.19 -5.17 37.49
C MET A 13 -18.37 -4.08 36.77
N ALA A 14 -17.78 -3.15 37.52
CA ALA A 14 -16.91 -2.12 36.95
C ALA A 14 -15.62 -2.71 36.33
N ALA A 15 -15.03 -3.72 36.96
CA ALA A 15 -13.87 -4.43 36.42
C ALA A 15 -14.21 -5.22 35.15
N ALA A 16 -15.36 -5.85 35.07
CA ALA A 16 -15.81 -6.57 33.90
C ALA A 16 -16.06 -5.64 32.68
N VAL A 17 -16.61 -4.45 32.92
CA VAL A 17 -16.80 -3.43 31.87
C VAL A 17 -15.48 -2.86 31.38
N ALA A 18 -14.49 -2.70 32.26
CA ALA A 18 -13.16 -2.22 31.85
C ALA A 18 -12.39 -3.22 30.98
N LEU A 19 -12.65 -4.52 31.15
CA LEU A 19 -11.99 -5.57 30.36
C LEU A 19 -12.57 -5.73 28.94
N THR A 20 -13.76 -5.22 28.68
CA THR A 20 -14.38 -5.31 27.36
C THR A 20 -14.01 -4.16 26.42
N LEU A 21 -13.36 -3.12 26.91
CA LEU A 21 -12.93 -1.94 26.12
C LEU A 21 -11.54 -2.07 25.48
N SER A 22 -10.84 -3.19 25.69
CA SER A 22 -9.48 -3.36 25.19
C SER A 22 -9.36 -4.03 23.81
N ALA A 23 -10.44 -4.19 23.08
CA ALA A 23 -10.46 -5.06 21.92
C ALA A 23 -10.72 -4.35 20.59
N CYS A 24 -10.18 -3.20 20.35
CA CYS A 24 -10.00 -2.71 18.97
C CYS A 24 -8.80 -1.77 18.92
N VAL A 25 -7.62 -2.30 19.10
CA VAL A 25 -6.47 -1.67 18.47
C VAL A 25 -6.61 -1.98 16.99
N VAL A 26 -7.27 -1.10 16.26
CA VAL A 26 -7.01 -0.97 14.84
C VAL A 26 -5.55 -0.52 14.78
N VAL A 27 -4.65 -1.47 14.64
CA VAL A 27 -3.33 -1.16 14.13
C VAL A 27 -3.63 -0.61 12.73
N PRO A 28 -3.47 0.70 12.47
CA PRO A 28 -3.44 1.15 11.11
C PRO A 28 -2.37 0.25 10.49
N ALA A 29 -2.75 -0.54 9.49
CA ALA A 29 -1.77 -1.07 8.60
C ALA A 29 -0.92 0.17 8.29
N ARG A 30 0.29 0.22 8.79
CA ARG A 30 1.25 1.19 8.33
C ARG A 30 1.39 0.84 6.88
N GLY A 31 0.43 1.38 6.11
CA GLY A 31 0.45 1.24 4.70
C GLY A 31 1.80 1.79 4.31
N TYR A 32 2.53 1.02 3.61
CA TYR A 32 3.73 1.42 2.92
C TYR A 32 3.46 2.55 1.89
N TYR A 33 2.45 3.37 2.18
CA TYR A 33 1.97 4.50 1.37
C TYR A 33 2.43 5.86 1.88
N ALA A 34 3.29 5.91 2.88
CA ALA A 34 3.90 7.16 3.28
C ALA A 34 4.83 7.63 2.15
N GLY A 35 4.31 8.46 1.27
CA GLY A 35 5.09 9.12 0.24
C GLY A 35 5.21 8.36 -1.09
N GLY A 36 4.20 7.60 -1.52
CA GLY A 36 4.23 6.91 -2.82
C GLY A 36 5.19 5.72 -2.85
N GLY A 37 5.49 5.17 -1.70
CA GLY A 37 6.36 4.01 -1.55
C GLY A 37 5.75 2.75 -2.13
N TYR A 38 6.49 2.13 -3.04
CA TYR A 38 6.19 0.81 -3.56
C TYR A 38 6.87 -0.24 -2.70
N TYR A 39 6.32 -1.44 -2.70
CA TYR A 39 6.93 -2.54 -1.98
C TYR A 39 8.33 -2.85 -2.55
N THR A 40 9.34 -2.84 -1.69
CA THR A 40 10.74 -3.00 -2.10
C THR A 40 11.33 -4.37 -1.74
N GLY A 41 10.57 -5.22 -1.07
CA GLY A 41 11.01 -6.55 -0.66
C GLY A 41 10.92 -7.60 -1.76
N ALA A 42 11.44 -8.79 -1.48
CA ALA A 42 11.28 -9.95 -2.33
C ALA A 42 9.87 -10.55 -2.21
N VAL A 43 9.26 -10.87 -3.32
CA VAL A 43 7.94 -11.51 -3.42
C VAL A 43 8.12 -12.89 -4.04
N ALA A 44 7.61 -13.92 -3.37
CA ALA A 44 7.72 -15.29 -3.87
C ALA A 44 6.80 -15.57 -5.06
N VAL A 45 5.71 -14.82 -5.17
CA VAL A 45 4.69 -15.00 -6.22
C VAL A 45 5.03 -14.14 -7.42
N ALA A 46 5.10 -14.75 -8.60
CA ALA A 46 5.30 -14.02 -9.85
C ALA A 46 4.18 -13.01 -10.10
N PRO A 47 4.49 -11.81 -10.61
CA PRO A 47 3.46 -10.86 -11.00
C PRO A 47 2.63 -11.42 -12.15
N PRO A 48 1.32 -11.09 -12.21
CA PRO A 48 0.51 -11.36 -13.39
C PRO A 48 1.01 -10.56 -14.61
N GLU A 49 0.55 -10.92 -15.79
CA GLU A 49 0.82 -10.10 -16.96
C GLU A 49 0.24 -8.68 -16.78
N PRO A 50 0.93 -7.65 -17.28
CA PRO A 50 0.43 -6.28 -17.22
C PRO A 50 -0.96 -6.15 -17.86
N GLN A 51 -1.81 -5.35 -17.24
CA GLN A 51 -3.11 -5.06 -17.81
C GLN A 51 -2.97 -4.13 -19.02
N VAL A 52 -3.76 -4.40 -20.05
CA VAL A 52 -3.86 -3.50 -21.19
C VAL A 52 -4.73 -2.30 -20.81
N GLU A 53 -4.13 -1.11 -20.87
CA GLU A 53 -4.82 0.13 -20.54
C GLU A 53 -5.19 0.89 -21.82
N VAL A 54 -6.44 1.34 -21.88
CA VAL A 54 -6.91 2.24 -22.94
C VAL A 54 -6.93 3.65 -22.34
N TYR A 55 -6.16 4.54 -22.92
CA TYR A 55 -6.07 5.92 -22.46
C TYR A 55 -6.32 6.89 -23.63
N GLY A 56 -6.99 8.00 -23.35
CA GLY A 56 -7.27 9.05 -24.33
C GLY A 56 -6.04 9.89 -24.67
N PRO A 57 -6.23 10.95 -25.44
CA PRO A 57 -5.13 11.86 -25.80
C PRO A 57 -4.54 12.55 -24.55
N PRO A 58 -3.28 13.00 -24.65
CA PRO A 58 -2.66 13.72 -23.55
C PRO A 58 -3.42 15.03 -23.24
N PRO A 59 -3.51 15.43 -21.97
CA PRO A 59 -4.22 16.66 -21.57
C PRO A 59 -3.55 17.93 -22.06
N ALA A 60 -2.24 17.86 -22.34
CA ALA A 60 -1.47 18.94 -22.94
C ALA A 60 -0.29 18.37 -23.72
N ALA A 61 0.27 19.18 -24.62
CA ALA A 61 1.45 18.80 -25.39
C ALA A 61 2.64 18.46 -24.49
N GLY A 62 3.37 17.40 -24.84
CA GLY A 62 4.57 16.97 -24.12
C GLY A 62 4.30 16.08 -22.89
N TYR A 63 3.04 15.91 -22.47
CA TYR A 63 2.72 14.94 -21.42
C TYR A 63 3.11 13.53 -21.83
N ILE A 64 3.57 12.75 -20.88
CA ILE A 64 3.91 11.36 -21.09
C ILE A 64 2.90 10.45 -20.37
N TRP A 65 2.62 9.31 -20.97
CA TRP A 65 1.85 8.27 -20.31
C TRP A 65 2.76 7.47 -19.39
N ILE A 66 2.39 7.44 -18.10
CA ILE A 66 3.00 6.56 -17.11
C ILE A 66 2.11 5.33 -17.00
N GLY A 67 2.57 4.22 -17.57
CA GLY A 67 1.80 2.97 -17.56
C GLY A 67 1.54 2.45 -16.16
N GLY A 68 0.40 1.77 -16.01
CA GLY A 68 0.09 1.08 -14.77
C GLY A 68 1.04 -0.08 -14.50
N PHE A 69 1.00 -0.60 -13.30
CA PHE A 69 1.85 -1.69 -12.86
C PHE A 69 1.22 -2.46 -11.70
N TRP A 70 1.70 -3.68 -11.48
CA TRP A 70 1.33 -4.44 -10.32
C TRP A 70 2.17 -4.01 -9.12
N ASN A 71 1.52 -3.56 -8.04
CA ASN A 71 2.14 -3.35 -6.75
C ASN A 71 1.84 -4.53 -5.83
N TRP A 72 2.68 -4.75 -4.83
CA TRP A 72 2.46 -5.78 -3.83
C TRP A 72 1.90 -5.16 -2.56
N VAL A 73 0.69 -5.54 -2.19
CA VAL A 73 -0.05 -4.96 -1.06
C VAL A 73 -0.82 -6.05 -0.33
N GLY A 74 -0.60 -6.18 0.97
CA GLY A 74 -1.36 -7.11 1.80
C GLY A 74 -1.26 -8.56 1.33
N GLY A 75 -0.11 -9.00 0.83
CA GLY A 75 0.12 -10.37 0.39
C GLY A 75 -0.42 -10.71 -1.00
N ARG A 76 -0.72 -9.72 -1.82
CA ARG A 76 -1.23 -9.91 -3.19
C ARG A 76 -0.76 -8.82 -4.15
N HIS A 77 -0.78 -9.13 -5.44
CA HIS A 77 -0.59 -8.15 -6.49
C HIS A 77 -1.87 -7.31 -6.66
N VAL A 78 -1.72 -5.99 -6.65
CA VAL A 78 -2.80 -5.01 -6.84
C VAL A 78 -2.41 -4.09 -7.98
N TRP A 79 -3.29 -3.94 -8.98
CA TRP A 79 -3.03 -3.08 -10.12
C TRP A 79 -3.12 -1.61 -9.70
N VAL A 80 -2.08 -0.85 -10.05
CA VAL A 80 -2.05 0.61 -9.98
C VAL A 80 -2.22 1.14 -11.38
N ALA A 81 -3.31 1.84 -11.62
CA ALA A 81 -3.62 2.37 -12.94
C ALA A 81 -2.60 3.41 -13.41
N GLY A 82 -2.35 3.43 -14.71
CA GLY A 82 -1.52 4.45 -15.34
C GLY A 82 -2.18 5.83 -15.35
N HIS A 83 -1.39 6.84 -15.64
CA HIS A 83 -1.84 8.23 -15.70
C HIS A 83 -0.94 9.08 -16.59
N TRP A 84 -1.48 10.21 -17.05
CA TRP A 84 -0.71 11.24 -17.73
C TRP A 84 0.12 12.04 -16.73
N SER A 85 1.35 12.32 -17.09
CA SER A 85 2.26 13.13 -16.27
C SER A 85 2.89 14.24 -17.10
N ALA A 86 3.04 15.41 -16.49
CA ALA A 86 3.79 16.49 -17.09
C ALA A 86 5.25 16.07 -17.31
N PRO A 87 5.88 16.51 -18.41
CA PRO A 87 7.29 16.22 -18.67
C PRO A 87 8.19 16.88 -17.63
N ARG A 88 9.33 16.26 -17.38
CA ARG A 88 10.41 16.86 -16.57
C ARG A 88 11.61 17.14 -17.46
N PRO A 89 11.92 18.40 -17.78
CA PRO A 89 13.07 18.75 -18.61
C PRO A 89 14.37 18.13 -18.07
N GLY A 90 15.14 17.49 -18.94
CA GLY A 90 16.38 16.81 -18.57
C GLY A 90 16.22 15.44 -17.92
N TYR A 91 14.98 14.96 -17.78
CA TYR A 91 14.68 13.65 -17.21
C TYR A 91 13.87 12.80 -18.17
N ARG A 92 13.92 11.49 -17.97
CA ARG A 92 13.03 10.50 -18.59
C ARG A 92 12.41 9.64 -17.50
N TRP A 93 11.24 9.15 -17.76
CA TRP A 93 10.59 8.19 -16.87
C TRP A 93 11.18 6.79 -17.08
N ALA A 94 11.56 6.14 -15.99
CA ALA A 94 11.92 4.72 -15.95
C ALA A 94 10.70 3.92 -15.44
N PRO A 95 10.04 3.14 -16.31
CA PRO A 95 8.81 2.44 -15.93
C PRO A 95 9.02 1.44 -14.80
N HIS A 96 7.97 1.23 -14.00
CA HIS A 96 7.92 0.12 -13.08
C HIS A 96 8.00 -1.21 -13.83
N HIS A 97 8.76 -2.13 -13.30
CA HIS A 97 8.82 -3.50 -13.81
C HIS A 97 9.22 -4.48 -12.70
N TRP A 98 8.80 -5.71 -12.83
CA TRP A 98 9.21 -6.78 -11.95
C TRP A 98 10.38 -7.52 -12.56
N GLU A 99 11.38 -7.78 -11.74
CA GLU A 99 12.54 -8.58 -12.14
C GLU A 99 12.75 -9.73 -11.19
N ARG A 100 13.12 -10.89 -11.75
CA ARG A 100 13.47 -12.05 -10.97
C ARG A 100 14.91 -11.95 -10.50
N ARG A 101 15.09 -12.02 -9.19
CA ARG A 101 16.39 -12.19 -8.54
C ARG A 101 16.40 -13.49 -7.76
N GLY A 102 17.55 -13.94 -7.25
CA GLY A 102 17.69 -15.25 -6.63
C GLY A 102 16.69 -15.55 -5.50
N ASP A 103 16.32 -14.58 -4.72
CA ASP A 103 15.40 -14.67 -3.57
C ASP A 103 13.91 -14.46 -3.92
N GLY A 104 13.60 -14.09 -5.16
CA GLY A 104 12.22 -13.86 -5.58
C GLY A 104 12.06 -12.78 -6.63
N TRP A 105 10.88 -12.19 -6.68
CA TRP A 105 10.51 -11.10 -7.58
C TRP A 105 10.66 -9.77 -6.87
N HIS A 106 11.24 -8.80 -7.54
CA HIS A 106 11.45 -7.45 -7.04
C HIS A 106 10.85 -6.41 -7.99
N LEU A 107 10.10 -5.47 -7.42
CA LEU A 107 9.61 -4.33 -8.16
C LEU A 107 10.71 -3.29 -8.29
N ALA A 108 11.00 -2.89 -9.50
CA ALA A 108 12.03 -1.92 -9.84
C ALA A 108 11.47 -0.81 -10.74
N GLY A 109 12.24 0.24 -10.96
CA GLY A 109 11.84 1.39 -11.76
C GLY A 109 10.89 2.33 -11.02
N GLY A 110 10.01 3.01 -11.77
CA GLY A 110 9.06 3.95 -11.20
C GLY A 110 9.69 5.26 -10.74
N ALA A 111 10.65 5.76 -11.47
CA ALA A 111 11.37 6.98 -11.12
C ALA A 111 11.72 7.83 -12.34
N TRP A 112 11.85 9.12 -12.12
CA TRP A 112 12.45 10.03 -13.08
C TRP A 112 13.97 9.93 -12.98
N VAL A 113 14.61 9.60 -14.09
CA VAL A 113 16.07 9.49 -14.18
C VAL A 113 16.62 10.53 -15.12
N ARG A 114 17.80 11.06 -14.84
CA ARG A 114 18.47 12.02 -15.72
C ARG A 114 18.76 11.37 -17.08
N ARG A 115 18.63 12.16 -18.13
CA ARG A 115 19.06 11.80 -19.48
C ARG A 115 20.55 11.86 -19.62
#